data_ccbe100a5720d2ea77d3923aa9a82b84
#
_entry.id   ccbe100a5720d2ea77d3923aa9a82b84
#
_cell.length_a   1.000
_cell.length_b   1.000
_cell.length_c   1.000
_cell.angle_alpha   90.00
_cell.angle_beta   90.00
_cell.angle_gamma   90.00
#
_symmetry.space_group_name_H-M   'P 1'
#
loop_
_entity.id
_entity.type
_entity.pdbx_description
1 polymer ?
#
loop_
_entity_poly.entity_id
_entity_poly.type
_entity_poly.pdbx_seq_one_letter_code
_entity_poly.pdbx_strand_id
1 'polypeptide(L)'
;DRLNAGRSSIREAMKLLASRNIVTIRQGSGTYVASTPGMVEDPLGFTFIVDKKKLVQDLLEVRILLEPSIASMAAVHADDEDIKKITALCDEVENLLNEKKDHTQKDIEFHNAIAMSSKNVVIPRLIPVINSSIPLFVESTGNRLHAETIETHREIADAIACHDPIRAQDAMYLHLIYNRKLIHNLFKS
;
A
#
# COMPACT_ATOMS: atom_id res chain seq x y z
N ASP A 1 31.47 7.11 25.49
CA ASP A 1 32.89 7.51 25.38
C ASP A 1 33.40 7.60 23.91
N ARG A 2 32.88 6.81 22.95
CA ARG A 2 33.30 6.90 21.54
C ARG A 2 32.91 8.20 20.84
N LEU A 3 31.81 8.84 21.26
CA LEU A 3 31.27 10.04 20.59
C LEU A 3 31.65 11.35 21.30
N ASN A 4 32.36 11.28 22.42
CA ASN A 4 32.75 12.44 23.26
C ASN A 4 31.57 13.38 23.55
N ALA A 5 30.36 12.82 23.77
CA ALA A 5 29.08 13.52 23.95
C ALA A 5 28.43 13.10 25.28
N GLY A 6 27.80 14.07 25.96
CA GLY A 6 27.10 13.82 27.21
C GLY A 6 25.85 12.93 27.01
N ARG A 7 25.46 12.18 28.07
CA ARG A 7 24.30 11.26 28.04
C ARG A 7 23.00 11.97 27.65
N SER A 8 22.81 13.22 28.07
CA SER A 8 21.62 14.04 27.70
C SER A 8 21.59 14.33 26.21
N SER A 9 22.73 14.74 25.62
CA SER A 9 22.83 15.02 24.17
C SER A 9 22.55 13.79 23.34
N ILE A 10 23.08 12.63 23.74
CA ILE A 10 22.80 11.34 23.08
C ILE A 10 21.31 11.01 23.16
N ARG A 11 20.69 11.21 24.34
CA ARG A 11 19.25 10.93 24.52
C ARG A 11 18.39 11.80 23.61
N GLU A 12 18.67 13.08 23.52
CA GLU A 12 17.94 14.00 22.63
C GLU A 12 18.18 13.67 21.16
N ALA A 13 19.38 13.34 20.76
CA ALA A 13 19.66 12.84 19.40
C ALA A 13 18.87 11.57 19.08
N MET A 14 18.81 10.61 20.01
CA MET A 14 18.02 9.38 19.82
C MET A 14 16.51 9.64 19.73
N LYS A 15 15.97 10.60 20.51
CA LYS A 15 14.57 11.03 20.37
C LYS A 15 14.30 11.64 19.00
N LEU A 16 15.22 12.48 18.50
CA LEU A 16 15.10 13.09 17.17
C LEU A 16 15.16 12.03 16.05
N LEU A 17 16.02 11.02 16.19
CA LEU A 17 16.06 9.89 15.26
C LEU A 17 14.79 9.05 15.34
N ALA A 18 14.23 8.86 16.53
CA ALA A 18 12.98 8.14 16.75
C ALA A 18 11.78 8.90 16.14
N SER A 19 11.70 10.23 16.29
CA SER A 19 10.64 11.05 15.70
C SER A 19 10.66 11.04 14.17
N ARG A 20 11.80 10.70 13.56
CA ARG A 20 11.97 10.52 12.12
C ARG A 20 11.85 9.05 11.68
N ASN A 21 11.43 8.17 12.58
CA ASN A 21 11.36 6.72 12.36
C ASN A 21 12.68 6.11 11.83
N ILE A 22 13.83 6.67 12.22
CA ILE A 22 15.15 6.08 11.91
C ILE A 22 15.46 4.98 12.90
N VAL A 23 15.07 5.19 14.18
CA VAL A 23 15.22 4.21 15.25
C VAL A 23 13.91 4.04 16.01
N THR A 24 13.74 2.87 16.63
CA THR A 24 12.65 2.56 17.58
C THR A 24 13.22 2.42 18.99
N ILE A 25 12.69 3.19 19.93
CA ILE A 25 13.05 3.12 21.34
C ILE A 25 12.08 2.16 22.04
N ARG A 26 12.58 1.04 22.55
CA ARG A 26 11.81 0.08 23.35
C ARG A 26 12.20 0.24 24.83
N GLN A 27 11.26 0.67 25.64
CA GLN A 27 11.50 0.92 27.07
C GLN A 27 12.01 -0.35 27.75
N GLY A 28 13.11 -0.24 28.47
CA GLY A 28 13.77 -1.36 29.18
C GLY A 28 14.56 -2.33 28.29
N SER A 29 14.44 -2.23 26.95
CA SER A 29 15.07 -3.17 26.01
C SER A 29 16.19 -2.52 25.20
N GLY A 30 16.06 -1.23 24.83
CA GLY A 30 17.08 -0.52 24.07
C GLY A 30 16.56 0.27 22.89
N THR A 31 17.47 0.67 22.02
CA THR A 31 17.16 1.39 20.78
C THR A 31 17.65 0.57 19.60
N TYR A 32 16.78 0.40 18.62
CA TYR A 32 16.97 -0.44 17.43
C TYR A 32 16.77 0.39 16.18
N VAL A 33 17.41 0.02 15.08
CA VAL A 33 17.10 0.60 13.76
C VAL A 33 15.68 0.20 13.40
N ALA A 34 14.89 1.17 12.91
CA ALA A 34 13.51 0.89 12.47
C ALA A 34 13.51 -0.08 11.27
N SER A 35 12.44 -0.86 11.09
CA SER A 35 12.30 -1.77 9.95
C SER A 35 12.22 -1.01 8.62
N THR A 36 11.65 0.19 8.65
CA THR A 36 11.53 1.11 7.51
C THR A 36 12.07 2.50 7.89
N PRO A 37 13.42 2.66 7.98
CA PRO A 37 14.01 3.91 8.46
C PRO A 37 13.59 5.11 7.59
N GLY A 38 13.15 6.19 8.25
CA GLY A 38 12.76 7.43 7.60
C GLY A 38 11.30 7.48 7.11
N MET A 39 10.55 6.38 7.17
CA MET A 39 9.10 6.36 6.89
C MET A 39 8.33 6.58 8.19
N VAL A 40 7.76 7.77 8.37
CA VAL A 40 6.83 8.07 9.48
C VAL A 40 5.44 7.52 9.17
N GLU A 41 4.62 7.30 10.20
CA GLU A 41 3.31 6.63 10.08
C GLU A 41 2.30 7.43 9.23
N ASP A 42 2.28 8.74 9.32
CA ASP A 42 1.42 9.62 8.52
C ASP A 42 2.24 10.79 7.96
N PRO A 43 3.08 10.56 6.94
CA PRO A 43 4.03 11.56 6.46
C PRO A 43 3.37 12.75 5.76
N LEU A 44 2.14 12.61 5.30
CA LEU A 44 1.38 13.64 4.60
C LEU A 44 0.24 14.25 5.44
N GLY A 45 0.06 13.79 6.68
CA GLY A 45 -0.91 14.35 7.61
C GLY A 45 -2.37 14.04 7.23
N PHE A 46 -2.63 12.93 6.55
CA PHE A 46 -3.99 12.53 6.15
C PHE A 46 -4.93 12.33 7.34
N THR A 47 -4.40 11.98 8.51
CA THR A 47 -5.16 11.86 9.75
C THR A 47 -5.87 13.17 10.12
N PHE A 48 -5.28 14.33 9.81
CA PHE A 48 -5.82 15.64 10.14
C PHE A 48 -6.83 16.19 9.11
N ILE A 49 -7.02 15.53 7.97
CA ILE A 49 -8.03 15.92 6.98
C ILE A 49 -9.41 15.56 7.51
N VAL A 50 -10.25 16.59 7.70
CA VAL A 50 -11.59 16.44 8.30
C VAL A 50 -12.57 15.77 7.33
N ASP A 51 -12.56 16.17 6.06
CA ASP A 51 -13.44 15.59 5.03
C ASP A 51 -12.86 14.26 4.52
N LYS A 52 -13.20 13.17 5.21
CA LYS A 52 -12.75 11.83 4.85
C LYS A 52 -13.33 11.36 3.51
N LYS A 53 -14.54 11.81 3.14
CA LYS A 53 -15.15 11.46 1.84
C LYS A 53 -14.34 12.05 0.69
N LYS A 54 -13.99 13.32 0.80
CA LYS A 54 -13.15 14.00 -0.19
C LYS A 54 -11.75 13.36 -0.24
N LEU A 55 -11.17 13.06 0.92
CA LEU A 55 -9.86 12.40 0.98
C LEU A 55 -9.87 11.05 0.24
N VAL A 56 -10.88 10.20 0.45
CA VAL A 56 -11.00 8.91 -0.24
C VAL A 56 -11.09 9.10 -1.76
N GLN A 57 -11.88 10.07 -2.23
CA GLN A 57 -12.01 10.37 -3.65
C GLN A 57 -10.68 10.83 -4.25
N ASP A 58 -9.99 11.77 -3.60
CA ASP A 58 -8.73 12.33 -4.10
C ASP A 58 -7.60 11.29 -4.09
N LEU A 59 -7.52 10.46 -3.05
CA LEU A 59 -6.56 9.36 -3.00
C LEU A 59 -6.83 8.31 -4.09
N LEU A 60 -8.10 8.01 -4.38
CA LEU A 60 -8.46 7.11 -5.48
C LEU A 60 -8.06 7.70 -6.84
N GLU A 61 -8.19 9.01 -7.05
CA GLU A 61 -7.68 9.66 -8.27
C GLU A 61 -6.16 9.51 -8.39
N VAL A 62 -5.42 9.69 -7.29
CA VAL A 62 -3.96 9.48 -7.27
C VAL A 62 -3.60 8.01 -7.55
N ARG A 63 -4.34 7.05 -7.01
CA ARG A 63 -4.17 5.62 -7.32
C ARG A 63 -4.34 5.34 -8.81
N ILE A 64 -5.41 5.86 -9.42
CA ILE A 64 -5.69 5.71 -10.86
C ILE A 64 -4.57 6.31 -11.72
N LEU A 65 -3.92 7.38 -11.29
CA LEU A 65 -2.80 7.98 -12.01
C LEU A 65 -1.53 7.15 -11.93
N LEU A 66 -1.28 6.46 -10.84
CA LEU A 66 0.02 5.82 -10.55
C LEU A 66 -0.01 4.30 -10.69
N GLU A 67 -0.98 3.61 -10.08
CA GLU A 67 -0.94 2.16 -9.94
C GLU A 67 -1.01 1.39 -11.27
N PRO A 68 -1.78 1.81 -12.31
CA PRO A 68 -1.73 1.13 -13.60
C PRO A 68 -0.33 1.12 -14.23
N SER A 69 0.39 2.24 -14.17
CA SER A 69 1.77 2.31 -14.67
C SER A 69 2.73 1.49 -13.81
N ILE A 70 2.49 1.41 -12.51
CA ILE A 70 3.28 0.57 -11.60
C ILE A 70 3.05 -0.91 -11.89
N ALA A 71 1.81 -1.36 -12.15
CA ALA A 71 1.51 -2.73 -12.54
C ALA A 71 2.19 -3.10 -13.87
N SER A 72 2.20 -2.18 -14.85
CA SER A 72 2.96 -2.33 -16.10
C SER A 72 4.45 -2.53 -15.84
N MET A 73 5.05 -1.69 -14.97
CA MET A 73 6.47 -1.83 -14.60
C MET A 73 6.74 -3.16 -13.87
N ALA A 74 5.84 -3.58 -12.98
CA ALA A 74 5.95 -4.87 -12.30
C ALA A 74 5.94 -6.04 -13.29
N ALA A 75 5.07 -6.02 -14.29
CA ALA A 75 5.04 -7.05 -15.34
C ALA A 75 6.36 -7.11 -16.13
N VAL A 76 7.06 -5.98 -16.32
CA VAL A 76 8.37 -5.95 -17.00
C VAL A 76 9.50 -6.48 -16.12
N HIS A 77 9.47 -6.21 -14.80
CA HIS A 77 10.63 -6.36 -13.93
C HIS A 77 10.50 -7.42 -12.85
N ALA A 78 9.30 -7.98 -12.61
CA ALA A 78 9.08 -9.01 -11.59
C ALA A 78 9.92 -10.24 -11.87
N ASP A 79 10.56 -10.77 -10.83
CA ASP A 79 11.20 -12.07 -10.86
C ASP A 79 10.24 -13.17 -10.33
N ASP A 80 10.68 -14.43 -10.40
CA ASP A 80 9.87 -15.59 -9.98
C ASP A 80 9.43 -15.51 -8.52
N GLU A 81 10.22 -14.87 -7.63
CA GLU A 81 9.86 -14.70 -6.21
C GLU A 81 8.77 -13.64 -6.05
N ASP A 82 8.88 -12.54 -6.78
CA ASP A 82 7.84 -11.51 -6.82
C ASP A 82 6.51 -12.08 -7.32
N ILE A 83 6.54 -12.81 -8.43
CA ILE A 83 5.37 -13.43 -9.05
C ILE A 83 4.69 -14.39 -8.05
N LYS A 84 5.47 -15.27 -7.42
CA LYS A 84 4.95 -16.19 -6.39
C LYS A 84 4.28 -15.44 -5.24
N LYS A 85 4.90 -14.35 -4.78
CA LYS A 85 4.37 -13.52 -3.69
C LYS A 85 3.07 -12.83 -4.08
N ILE A 86 3.02 -12.22 -5.28
CA ILE A 86 1.82 -11.54 -5.79
C ILE A 86 0.67 -12.54 -5.94
N THR A 87 0.93 -13.71 -6.53
CA THR A 87 -0.06 -14.78 -6.70
C THR A 87 -0.58 -15.28 -5.35
N ALA A 88 0.30 -15.53 -4.39
CA ALA A 88 -0.11 -15.97 -3.05
C ALA A 88 -0.99 -14.93 -2.34
N LEU A 89 -0.66 -13.65 -2.44
CA LEU A 89 -1.47 -12.58 -1.84
C LEU A 89 -2.82 -12.43 -2.55
N CYS A 90 -2.88 -12.60 -3.87
CA CYS A 90 -4.12 -12.64 -4.62
C CYS A 90 -5.02 -13.79 -4.13
N ASP A 91 -4.48 -14.99 -3.95
CA ASP A 91 -5.19 -16.15 -3.41
C ASP A 91 -5.71 -15.90 -1.98
N GLU A 92 -4.90 -15.27 -1.13
CA GLU A 92 -5.29 -14.92 0.24
C GLU A 92 -6.45 -13.91 0.25
N VAL A 93 -6.42 -12.86 -0.58
CA VAL A 93 -7.52 -11.89 -0.72
C VAL A 93 -8.79 -12.59 -1.18
N GLU A 94 -8.71 -13.42 -2.24
CA GLU A 94 -9.85 -14.18 -2.76
C GLU A 94 -10.46 -15.10 -1.70
N ASN A 95 -9.63 -15.85 -0.96
CA ASN A 95 -10.10 -16.73 0.11
C ASN A 95 -10.83 -15.96 1.23
N LEU A 96 -10.25 -14.83 1.68
CA LEU A 96 -10.87 -14.00 2.71
C LEU A 96 -12.21 -13.40 2.23
N LEU A 97 -12.28 -12.95 0.99
CA LEU A 97 -13.51 -12.45 0.39
C LEU A 97 -14.57 -13.56 0.31
N ASN A 98 -14.23 -14.75 -0.16
CA ASN A 98 -15.15 -15.91 -0.24
C ASN A 98 -15.65 -16.34 1.14
N GLU A 99 -14.81 -16.25 2.17
CA GLU A 99 -15.16 -16.51 3.56
C GLU A 99 -15.90 -15.33 4.25
N LYS A 100 -16.10 -14.21 3.55
CA LYS A 100 -16.68 -12.96 4.07
C LYS A 100 -15.92 -12.42 5.29
N LYS A 101 -14.60 -12.60 5.31
CA LYS A 101 -13.68 -12.08 6.32
C LYS A 101 -13.06 -10.76 5.86
N ASP A 102 -12.46 -10.03 6.81
CA ASP A 102 -11.70 -8.83 6.50
C ASP A 102 -10.45 -9.17 5.68
N HIS A 103 -10.37 -8.63 4.48
CA HIS A 103 -9.28 -8.79 3.53
C HIS A 103 -8.38 -7.56 3.43
N THR A 104 -8.72 -6.47 4.13
CA THR A 104 -8.10 -5.14 3.98
C THR A 104 -6.57 -5.18 4.05
N GLN A 105 -6.03 -5.90 5.05
CA GLN A 105 -4.58 -5.98 5.21
C GLN A 105 -3.90 -6.73 4.05
N LYS A 106 -4.53 -7.79 3.55
CA LYS A 106 -3.99 -8.56 2.41
C LYS A 106 -4.10 -7.81 1.10
N ASP A 107 -5.13 -7.03 0.93
CA ASP A 107 -5.29 -6.10 -0.19
C ASP A 107 -4.16 -5.06 -0.23
N ILE A 108 -3.85 -4.44 0.92
CA ILE A 108 -2.70 -3.53 1.06
C ILE A 108 -1.39 -4.25 0.72
N GLU A 109 -1.19 -5.47 1.22
CA GLU A 109 0.02 -6.26 0.96
C GLU A 109 0.15 -6.62 -0.53
N PHE A 110 -0.96 -6.92 -1.22
CA PHE A 110 -1.01 -7.21 -2.65
C PHE A 110 -0.55 -5.99 -3.47
N HIS A 111 -1.13 -4.82 -3.27
CA HIS A 111 -0.73 -3.59 -3.95
C HIS A 111 0.72 -3.18 -3.65
N ASN A 112 1.17 -3.38 -2.41
CA ASN A 112 2.56 -3.14 -2.04
C ASN A 112 3.53 -4.13 -2.70
N ALA A 113 3.15 -5.41 -2.85
CA ALA A 113 3.97 -6.40 -3.54
C ALA A 113 4.15 -6.04 -5.02
N ILE A 114 3.09 -5.59 -5.70
CA ILE A 114 3.17 -5.07 -7.07
C ILE A 114 4.12 -3.88 -7.15
N ALA A 115 4.02 -2.93 -6.21
CA ALA A 115 4.90 -1.77 -6.16
C ALA A 115 6.39 -2.16 -5.97
N MET A 116 6.67 -3.14 -5.11
CA MET A 116 8.03 -3.67 -4.91
C MET A 116 8.57 -4.34 -6.18
N SER A 117 7.72 -5.09 -6.88
CA SER A 117 8.08 -5.82 -8.10
C SER A 117 8.38 -4.92 -9.30
N SER A 118 8.01 -3.64 -9.22
CA SER A 118 8.43 -2.64 -10.22
C SER A 118 9.95 -2.43 -10.27
N LYS A 119 10.70 -2.92 -9.26
CA LYS A 119 12.14 -2.72 -9.03
C LYS A 119 12.58 -1.25 -9.02
N ASN A 120 11.65 -0.31 -8.90
CA ASN A 120 11.92 1.11 -8.74
C ASN A 120 12.24 1.43 -7.28
N VAL A 121 13.26 2.24 -7.00
CA VAL A 121 13.68 2.54 -5.62
C VAL A 121 12.77 3.53 -4.88
N VAL A 122 11.94 4.29 -5.61
CA VAL A 122 11.05 5.33 -5.07
C VAL A 122 9.63 4.80 -4.84
N ILE A 123 9.09 4.06 -5.81
CA ILE A 123 7.71 3.55 -5.80
C ILE A 123 7.36 2.80 -4.50
N PRO A 124 8.17 1.85 -3.99
CA PRO A 124 7.88 1.15 -2.75
C PRO A 124 7.86 2.03 -1.49
N ARG A 125 8.35 3.25 -1.58
CA ARG A 125 8.31 4.23 -0.48
C ARG A 125 7.09 5.16 -0.58
N LEU A 126 6.58 5.38 -1.79
CA LEU A 126 5.44 6.24 -2.07
C LEU A 126 4.11 5.50 -1.90
N ILE A 127 4.00 4.29 -2.44
CA ILE A 127 2.76 3.53 -2.50
C ILE A 127 2.16 3.19 -1.13
N PRO A 128 2.92 2.79 -0.09
CA PRO A 128 2.34 2.56 1.24
C PRO A 128 1.60 3.77 1.82
N VAL A 129 2.07 4.99 1.49
CA VAL A 129 1.40 6.23 1.92
C VAL A 129 0.04 6.38 1.24
N ILE A 130 -0.02 6.07 -0.06
CA ILE A 130 -1.25 6.15 -0.87
C ILE A 130 -2.22 5.03 -0.46
N ASN A 131 -1.70 3.82 -0.26
CA ASN A 131 -2.48 2.64 0.12
C ASN A 131 -3.04 2.72 1.55
N SER A 132 -2.62 3.70 2.36
CA SER A 132 -3.28 4.01 3.64
C SER A 132 -4.76 4.41 3.44
N SER A 133 -5.19 4.72 2.21
CA SER A 133 -6.58 4.95 1.84
C SER A 133 -7.42 3.67 1.73
N ILE A 134 -6.81 2.49 1.54
CA ILE A 134 -7.54 1.23 1.34
C ILE A 134 -8.49 0.91 2.50
N PRO A 135 -8.09 1.03 3.79
CA PRO A 135 -9.00 0.81 4.90
C PRO A 135 -10.22 1.75 4.87
N LEU A 136 -10.00 3.02 4.55
CA LEU A 136 -11.09 4.01 4.43
C LEU A 136 -12.03 3.67 3.27
N PHE A 137 -11.48 3.13 2.18
CA PHE A 137 -12.24 2.67 1.04
C PHE A 137 -13.09 1.43 1.40
N VAL A 138 -12.51 0.40 1.97
CA VAL A 138 -13.20 -0.84 2.38
C VAL A 138 -14.31 -0.53 3.38
N GLU A 139 -14.07 0.32 4.39
CA GLU A 139 -15.07 0.78 5.34
C GLU A 139 -16.24 1.50 4.64
N SER A 140 -15.93 2.40 3.69
CA SER A 140 -16.94 3.18 2.97
C SER A 140 -17.79 2.33 2.02
N THR A 141 -17.24 1.26 1.45
CA THR A 141 -17.90 0.43 0.43
C THR A 141 -18.61 -0.79 1.00
N GLY A 142 -18.26 -1.22 2.21
CA GLY A 142 -18.88 -2.38 2.87
C GLY A 142 -18.73 -3.67 2.05
N ASN A 143 -17.58 -3.90 1.42
CA ASN A 143 -17.26 -5.09 0.62
C ASN A 143 -18.21 -5.33 -0.58
N ARG A 144 -18.80 -4.29 -1.17
CA ARG A 144 -19.76 -4.42 -2.27
C ARG A 144 -19.14 -4.82 -3.62
N LEU A 145 -17.81 -4.74 -3.75
CA LEU A 145 -17.07 -5.10 -4.98
C LEU A 145 -16.40 -6.47 -4.89
N HIS A 146 -17.00 -7.41 -4.17
CA HIS A 146 -16.44 -8.74 -3.94
C HIS A 146 -16.03 -9.45 -5.26
N ALA A 147 -16.98 -9.61 -6.19
CA ALA A 147 -16.72 -10.31 -7.45
C ALA A 147 -15.73 -9.55 -8.34
N GLU A 148 -15.90 -8.23 -8.46
CA GLU A 148 -15.04 -7.38 -9.27
C GLU A 148 -13.61 -7.32 -8.72
N THR A 149 -13.44 -7.34 -7.39
CA THR A 149 -12.11 -7.39 -6.76
C THR A 149 -11.41 -8.70 -7.07
N ILE A 150 -12.08 -9.84 -6.90
CA ILE A 150 -11.51 -11.16 -7.22
C ILE A 150 -11.10 -11.23 -8.69
N GLU A 151 -12.00 -10.88 -9.60
CA GLU A 151 -11.76 -10.92 -11.04
C GLU A 151 -10.55 -10.05 -11.43
N THR A 152 -10.54 -8.79 -10.98
CA THR A 152 -9.48 -7.86 -11.39
C THR A 152 -8.14 -8.14 -10.71
N HIS A 153 -8.10 -8.58 -9.45
CA HIS A 153 -6.86 -8.98 -8.80
C HIS A 153 -6.25 -10.20 -9.49
N ARG A 154 -7.07 -11.18 -9.87
CA ARG A 154 -6.61 -12.36 -10.62
C ARG A 154 -6.02 -11.94 -11.96
N GLU A 155 -6.71 -11.08 -12.70
CA GLU A 155 -6.24 -10.58 -13.99
C GLU A 155 -4.92 -9.80 -13.87
N ILE A 156 -4.74 -8.99 -12.82
CA ILE A 156 -3.48 -8.29 -12.56
C ILE A 156 -2.36 -9.29 -12.27
N ALA A 157 -2.59 -10.26 -11.38
CA ALA A 157 -1.58 -11.25 -11.01
C ALA A 157 -1.17 -12.11 -12.21
N ASP A 158 -2.12 -12.56 -13.02
CA ASP A 158 -1.88 -13.37 -14.22
C ASP A 158 -1.12 -12.57 -15.29
N ALA A 159 -1.48 -11.29 -15.50
CA ALA A 159 -0.79 -10.42 -16.44
C ALA A 159 0.68 -10.18 -16.03
N ILE A 160 0.94 -9.97 -14.74
CA ILE A 160 2.31 -9.84 -14.22
C ILE A 160 3.07 -11.17 -14.39
N ALA A 161 2.44 -12.32 -14.07
CA ALA A 161 3.06 -13.64 -14.23
C ALA A 161 3.38 -13.96 -15.69
N CYS A 162 2.58 -13.47 -16.63
CA CYS A 162 2.82 -13.61 -18.07
C CYS A 162 3.79 -12.57 -18.63
N HIS A 163 4.31 -11.67 -17.82
CA HIS A 163 5.14 -10.54 -18.26
C HIS A 163 4.46 -9.68 -19.35
N ASP A 164 3.14 -9.46 -19.22
CA ASP A 164 2.36 -8.64 -20.14
C ASP A 164 2.06 -7.25 -19.52
N PRO A 165 2.88 -6.22 -19.84
CA PRO A 165 2.76 -4.91 -19.22
C PRO A 165 1.49 -4.16 -19.61
N ILE A 166 0.97 -4.38 -20.82
CA ILE A 166 -0.24 -3.71 -21.29
C ILE A 166 -1.45 -4.28 -20.56
N ARG A 167 -1.56 -5.60 -20.52
CA ARG A 167 -2.63 -6.30 -19.81
C ARG A 167 -2.63 -5.98 -18.32
N ALA A 168 -1.45 -5.94 -17.68
CA ALA A 168 -1.31 -5.57 -16.27
C ALA A 168 -1.78 -4.14 -15.99
N GLN A 169 -1.44 -3.19 -16.87
CA GLN A 169 -1.90 -1.80 -16.79
C GLN A 169 -3.41 -1.70 -16.90
N ASP A 170 -4.00 -2.35 -17.89
CA ASP A 170 -5.44 -2.29 -18.17
C ASP A 170 -6.24 -2.95 -17.05
N ALA A 171 -5.78 -4.09 -16.52
CA ALA A 171 -6.41 -4.79 -15.40
C ALA A 171 -6.40 -3.94 -14.12
N MET A 172 -5.26 -3.32 -13.77
CA MET A 172 -5.17 -2.42 -12.63
C MET A 172 -6.04 -1.17 -12.81
N TYR A 173 -6.07 -0.60 -14.01
CA TYR A 173 -6.95 0.52 -14.31
C TYR A 173 -8.43 0.14 -14.13
N LEU A 174 -8.85 -1.01 -14.65
CA LEU A 174 -10.22 -1.50 -14.51
C LEU A 174 -10.59 -1.72 -13.04
N HIS A 175 -9.71 -2.34 -12.25
CA HIS A 175 -9.86 -2.50 -10.80
C HIS A 175 -10.21 -1.16 -10.12
N LEU A 176 -9.41 -0.13 -10.37
CA LEU A 176 -9.60 1.18 -9.76
C LEU A 176 -10.82 1.94 -10.31
N ILE A 177 -11.24 1.67 -11.55
CA ILE A 177 -12.48 2.22 -12.13
C ILE A 177 -13.72 1.64 -11.46
N TYR A 178 -13.75 0.34 -11.12
CA TYR A 178 -14.85 -0.22 -10.33
C TYR A 178 -14.94 0.47 -8.97
N ASN A 179 -13.81 0.65 -8.30
CA ASN A 179 -13.71 1.38 -7.05
C ASN A 179 -14.25 2.81 -7.16
N ARG A 180 -13.85 3.55 -8.21
CA ARG A 180 -14.32 4.92 -8.46
C ARG A 180 -15.82 4.99 -8.69
N LYS A 181 -16.39 4.08 -9.49
CA LYS A 181 -17.84 4.04 -9.76
C LYS A 181 -18.63 3.83 -8.48
N LEU A 182 -18.19 2.91 -7.61
CA LEU A 182 -18.88 2.64 -6.36
C LEU A 182 -18.83 3.83 -5.41
N ILE A 183 -17.64 4.43 -5.19
CA ILE A 183 -17.48 5.62 -4.34
C ILE A 183 -18.34 6.78 -4.84
N HIS A 184 -18.33 7.03 -6.15
CA HIS A 184 -19.15 8.08 -6.74
C HIS A 184 -20.66 7.88 -6.47
N ASN A 185 -21.16 6.65 -6.58
CA ASN A 185 -22.55 6.33 -6.31
C ASN A 185 -22.92 6.48 -4.82
N LEU A 186 -21.99 6.09 -3.92
CA LEU A 186 -22.21 6.19 -2.48
C LEU A 186 -22.19 7.63 -1.94
N PHE A 187 -21.41 8.51 -2.55
CA PHE A 187 -21.26 9.89 -2.08
C PHE A 187 -22.14 10.91 -2.80
N LYS A 188 -22.85 10.48 -3.86
CA LYS A 188 -23.90 11.29 -4.51
C LYS A 188 -25.23 11.27 -3.79
N SER A 189 -25.45 10.30 -2.90
CA SER A 189 -26.67 10.17 -2.08
C SER A 189 -26.51 10.90 -0.75
#